data_41da3d5951de5a50c5f8fa8e53670033
#
_entry.id   41da3d5951de5a50c5f8fa8e53670033
#
_cell.length_a   1.000
_cell.length_b   1.000
_cell.length_c   1.000
_cell.angle_alpha   90.00
_cell.angle_beta   90.00
_cell.angle_gamma   90.00
#
_symmetry.space_group_name_H-M   'P 1'
#
loop_
_entity.id
_entity.type
_entity.pdbx_description
1 polymer ?
#
loop_
_entity_poly.entity_id
_entity_poly.type
_entity_poly.pdbx_seq_one_letter_code
_entity_poly.pdbx_strand_id
1 'polypeptide(L)'
;MIHVVKYDIQTRSELNLREHWAARHRRATKQKQAVVWTMYEAVRAPGWKIYFPVYVTLTRIGPRALDPDNCACSFKHVQDAIASVLGVDDGDTKRVRWTYKQRKGMPGEYAVEAVFKCKGA
;
A
#
# COMPACT_ATOMS: atom_id res chain seq x y z
N MET A 1 -2.65 -19.07 1.77
CA MET A 1 -3.28 -18.16 2.74
C MET A 1 -3.34 -16.76 2.16
N ILE A 2 -4.49 -16.12 2.26
CA ILE A 2 -4.72 -14.80 1.67
C ILE A 2 -5.33 -13.88 2.73
N HIS A 3 -4.77 -12.68 2.87
CA HIS A 3 -5.33 -11.63 3.71
C HIS A 3 -5.58 -10.39 2.85
N VAL A 4 -6.70 -9.73 3.08
CA VAL A 4 -7.07 -8.51 2.35
C VAL A 4 -7.23 -7.37 3.36
N VAL A 5 -6.56 -6.26 3.11
CA VAL A 5 -6.63 -5.06 3.95
C VAL A 5 -6.93 -3.87 3.06
N LYS A 6 -7.89 -3.04 3.46
CA LYS A 6 -8.25 -1.83 2.72
C LYS A 6 -7.88 -0.60 3.53
N TYR A 7 -7.21 0.35 2.88
CA TYR A 7 -6.81 1.62 3.47
C TYR A 7 -7.64 2.74 2.83
N ASP A 8 -8.27 3.55 3.67
CA ASP A 8 -9.09 4.68 3.21
C ASP A 8 -8.19 5.90 3.01
N ILE A 9 -7.43 5.87 1.93
CA ILE A 9 -6.48 6.93 1.58
C ILE A 9 -6.52 7.21 0.08
N GLN A 10 -6.17 8.45 -0.29
CA GLN A 10 -5.97 8.84 -1.67
C GLN A 10 -4.48 8.87 -1.98
N THR A 11 -4.05 8.06 -2.95
CA THR A 11 -2.67 8.07 -3.44
C THR A 11 -2.53 8.98 -4.64
N ARG A 12 -1.38 9.64 -4.75
CA ARG A 12 -1.01 10.52 -5.86
C ARG A 12 0.32 10.09 -6.43
N SER A 13 0.52 10.36 -7.72
CA SER A 13 1.82 10.12 -8.33
C SER A 13 2.89 11.00 -7.70
N GLU A 14 3.95 10.40 -7.22
CA GLU A 14 5.10 11.12 -6.68
C GLU A 14 6.02 11.66 -7.78
N LEU A 15 5.89 11.17 -9.02
CA LEU A 15 6.74 11.58 -10.14
C LEU A 15 6.43 12.98 -10.64
N ASN A 16 5.16 13.38 -10.61
CA ASN A 16 4.69 14.60 -11.27
C ASN A 16 4.18 15.68 -10.32
N LEU A 17 4.25 15.44 -9.01
CA LEU A 17 3.80 16.42 -8.03
C LEU A 17 4.83 17.53 -7.84
N ARG A 18 4.38 18.77 -8.08
CA ARG A 18 5.15 19.97 -7.79
C ARG A 18 4.65 20.58 -6.48
N GLU A 19 5.06 19.97 -5.39
CA GLU A 19 4.69 20.43 -4.06
C GLU A 19 5.92 21.02 -3.36
N HIS A 20 5.67 21.97 -2.49
CA HIS A 20 6.67 22.37 -1.50
C HIS A 20 7.02 21.14 -0.64
N TRP A 21 8.30 20.98 -0.29
CA TRP A 21 8.79 19.82 0.46
C TRP A 21 8.01 19.58 1.77
N ALA A 22 7.61 20.65 2.49
CA ALA A 22 6.86 20.54 3.73
C ALA A 22 5.46 19.94 3.51
N ALA A 23 4.77 20.33 2.43
CA ALA A 23 3.47 19.76 2.08
C ALA A 23 3.59 18.28 1.70
N ARG A 24 4.63 17.94 0.93
CA ARG A 24 4.92 16.55 0.57
C ARG A 24 5.20 15.71 1.80
N HIS A 25 6.00 16.22 2.73
CA HIS A 25 6.32 15.52 3.97
C HIS A 25 5.08 15.28 4.83
N ARG A 26 4.21 16.28 4.97
CA ARG A 26 2.94 16.13 5.72
C ARG A 26 2.03 15.10 5.09
N ARG A 27 1.91 15.11 3.77
CA ARG A 27 1.09 14.14 3.04
C ARG A 27 1.65 12.71 3.21
N ALA A 28 2.96 12.55 3.07
CA ALA A 28 3.62 11.26 3.27
C ALA A 28 3.40 10.72 4.68
N THR A 29 3.55 11.57 5.69
CA THR A 29 3.35 11.22 7.09
C THR A 29 1.92 10.76 7.35
N LYS A 30 0.92 11.49 6.83
CA LYS A 30 -0.49 11.12 6.97
C LYS A 30 -0.79 9.76 6.32
N GLN A 31 -0.28 9.53 5.11
CA GLN A 31 -0.49 8.24 4.43
C GLN A 31 0.13 7.10 5.23
N LYS A 32 1.37 7.26 5.67
CA LYS A 32 2.07 6.24 6.45
C LYS A 32 1.35 5.93 7.76
N GLN A 33 0.89 6.95 8.47
CA GLN A 33 0.16 6.77 9.73
C GLN A 33 -1.14 6.01 9.51
N ALA A 34 -1.92 6.37 8.48
CA ALA A 34 -3.17 5.69 8.18
C ALA A 34 -2.95 4.20 7.87
N VAL A 35 -1.93 3.89 7.07
CA VAL A 35 -1.58 2.51 6.74
C VAL A 35 -1.12 1.74 7.97
N VAL A 36 -0.24 2.33 8.79
CA VAL A 36 0.28 1.69 10.01
C VAL A 36 -0.86 1.36 10.98
N TRP A 37 -1.79 2.29 11.21
CA TRP A 37 -2.94 2.05 12.09
C TRP A 37 -3.78 0.88 11.60
N THR A 38 -4.12 0.87 10.32
CA THR A 38 -4.92 -0.20 9.73
C THR A 38 -4.20 -1.54 9.78
N MET A 39 -2.89 -1.54 9.51
CA MET A 39 -2.06 -2.75 9.59
C MET A 39 -1.97 -3.29 11.01
N TYR A 40 -1.83 -2.45 12.02
CA TYR A 40 -1.81 -2.92 13.41
C TYR A 40 -3.11 -3.60 13.80
N GLU A 41 -4.24 -3.09 13.34
CA GLU A 41 -5.52 -3.76 13.54
C GLU A 41 -5.57 -5.11 12.83
N ALA A 42 -5.11 -5.14 11.58
CA ALA A 42 -5.10 -6.36 10.77
C ALA A 42 -4.23 -7.47 11.39
N VAL A 43 -2.99 -7.12 11.80
CA VAL A 43 -2.05 -8.11 12.35
C VAL A 43 -2.46 -8.64 13.72
N ARG A 44 -3.33 -7.93 14.43
CA ARG A 44 -3.89 -8.38 15.72
C ARG A 44 -5.12 -9.25 15.55
N ALA A 45 -5.72 -9.27 14.37
CA ALA A 45 -6.94 -10.04 14.14
C ALA A 45 -6.66 -11.53 14.28
N PRO A 46 -7.59 -12.31 14.85
CA PRO A 46 -7.46 -13.76 14.88
C PRO A 46 -7.31 -14.32 13.47
N GLY A 47 -6.38 -15.24 13.29
CA GLY A 47 -6.14 -15.86 11.99
C GLY A 47 -5.14 -15.11 11.11
N TRP A 48 -4.64 -13.93 11.49
CA TRP A 48 -3.58 -13.29 10.75
C TRP A 48 -2.29 -14.10 10.87
N LYS A 49 -1.79 -14.58 9.73
CA LYS A 49 -0.52 -15.29 9.65
C LYS A 49 0.14 -14.95 8.33
N ILE A 50 1.41 -14.54 8.38
CA ILE A 50 2.22 -14.25 7.21
C ILE A 50 3.46 -15.15 7.24
N TYR A 51 3.71 -15.82 6.12
CA TYR A 51 4.90 -16.62 5.90
C TYR A 51 5.68 -16.02 4.73
N PHE A 52 6.98 -15.89 4.87
CA PHE A 52 7.82 -15.37 3.80
C PHE A 52 8.20 -16.49 2.81
N PRO A 53 8.29 -16.21 1.51
CA PRO A 53 8.00 -14.92 0.88
C PRO A 53 6.49 -14.62 0.85
N VAL A 54 6.16 -13.35 1.04
CA VAL A 54 4.79 -12.85 0.88
C VAL A 54 4.69 -12.06 -0.43
N TYR A 55 3.61 -12.28 -1.15
CA TYR A 55 3.29 -11.57 -2.38
C TYR A 55 2.21 -10.55 -2.07
N VAL A 56 2.54 -9.27 -2.22
CA VAL A 56 1.63 -8.18 -1.90
C VAL A 56 1.19 -7.51 -3.18
N THR A 57 -0.12 -7.52 -3.44
CA THR A 57 -0.71 -6.79 -4.55
C THR A 57 -1.39 -5.55 -4.01
N LEU A 58 -0.93 -4.39 -4.46
CA LEU A 58 -1.52 -3.10 -4.10
C LEU A 58 -2.38 -2.63 -5.26
N THR A 59 -3.67 -2.40 -4.99
CA THR A 59 -4.61 -1.91 -5.97
C THR A 59 -5.04 -0.50 -5.60
N ARG A 60 -4.74 0.46 -6.47
CA ARG A 60 -5.23 1.82 -6.33
C ARG A 60 -6.68 1.90 -6.81
N ILE A 61 -7.53 2.46 -5.98
CA ILE A 61 -8.93 2.73 -6.32
C ILE A 61 -9.10 4.24 -6.43
N GLY A 62 -9.57 4.70 -7.56
CA GLY A 62 -9.80 6.12 -7.81
C GLY A 62 -10.62 6.33 -9.07
N PRO A 63 -11.23 7.51 -9.25
CA PRO A 63 -12.10 7.77 -10.39
C PRO A 63 -11.35 7.94 -11.71
N ARG A 64 -10.04 8.25 -11.65
CA ARG A 64 -9.19 8.38 -12.84
C ARG A 64 -8.00 7.44 -12.77
N ALA A 65 -7.73 6.77 -13.88
CA ALA A 65 -6.56 5.92 -13.99
C ALA A 65 -5.29 6.76 -14.14
N LEU A 66 -4.21 6.27 -13.55
CA LEU A 66 -2.86 6.78 -13.77
C LEU A 66 -2.16 5.89 -14.81
N ASP A 67 -1.17 6.42 -15.52
CA ASP A 67 -0.33 5.54 -16.34
C ASP A 67 0.46 4.58 -15.44
N PRO A 68 1.06 3.49 -16.00
CA PRO A 68 1.70 2.46 -15.16
C PRO A 68 2.80 2.98 -14.25
N ASP A 69 3.65 3.89 -14.73
CA ASP A 69 4.74 4.44 -13.93
C ASP A 69 4.21 5.29 -12.77
N ASN A 70 3.24 6.13 -13.04
CA ASN A 70 2.60 6.96 -12.03
C ASN A 70 1.83 6.13 -11.02
N CYS A 71 1.18 5.06 -11.47
CA CYS A 71 0.47 4.13 -10.58
C CYS A 71 1.45 3.48 -9.60
N ALA A 72 2.54 2.92 -10.08
CA ALA A 72 3.56 2.29 -9.22
C ALA A 72 4.14 3.28 -8.21
N CYS A 73 4.51 4.48 -8.66
CA CYS A 73 5.08 5.51 -7.78
C CYS A 73 4.09 6.06 -6.76
N SER A 74 2.79 5.97 -7.02
CA SER A 74 1.76 6.42 -6.07
C SER A 74 1.74 5.61 -4.78
N PHE A 75 2.31 4.40 -4.78
CA PHE A 75 2.30 3.50 -3.62
C PHE A 75 3.53 3.64 -2.72
N LYS A 76 4.45 4.55 -3.00
CA LYS A 76 5.71 4.64 -2.27
C LYS A 76 5.53 4.66 -0.75
N HIS A 77 4.67 5.53 -0.25
CA HIS A 77 4.46 5.68 1.19
C HIS A 77 3.66 4.54 1.79
N VAL A 78 2.71 4.00 1.04
CA VAL A 78 1.92 2.83 1.45
C VAL A 78 2.84 1.61 1.58
N GLN A 79 3.68 1.38 0.60
CA GLN A 79 4.61 0.27 0.56
C GLN A 79 5.61 0.33 1.72
N ASP A 80 6.20 1.50 1.97
CA ASP A 80 7.11 1.72 3.08
C ASP A 80 6.46 1.40 4.43
N ALA A 81 5.22 1.85 4.63
CA ALA A 81 4.49 1.61 5.87
C ALA A 81 4.16 0.14 6.08
N ILE A 82 3.71 -0.56 5.04
CA ILE A 82 3.41 -1.99 5.11
C ILE A 82 4.68 -2.78 5.45
N ALA A 83 5.77 -2.50 4.74
CA ALA A 83 7.06 -3.17 4.98
C ALA A 83 7.53 -2.96 6.42
N SER A 84 7.38 -1.76 6.94
CA SER A 84 7.74 -1.44 8.32
C SER A 84 6.95 -2.28 9.33
N VAL A 85 5.64 -2.44 9.14
CA VAL A 85 4.81 -3.26 10.04
C VAL A 85 5.15 -4.74 9.92
N LEU A 86 5.44 -5.22 8.70
CA LEU A 86 5.85 -6.62 8.49
C LEU A 86 7.27 -6.89 8.99
N GLY A 87 8.05 -5.85 9.30
CA GLY A 87 9.42 -6.01 9.77
C GLY A 87 10.41 -6.37 8.68
N VAL A 88 10.17 -5.94 7.44
CA VAL A 88 11.04 -6.19 6.28
C VAL A 88 11.41 -4.89 5.60
N ASP A 89 12.50 -4.92 4.83
CA ASP A 89 12.83 -3.85 3.89
C ASP A 89 11.95 -4.01 2.65
N ASP A 90 11.35 -2.93 2.15
CA ASP A 90 10.51 -2.97 0.96
C ASP A 90 11.27 -3.41 -0.30
N GLY A 91 12.58 -3.26 -0.33
CA GLY A 91 13.46 -3.75 -1.39
C GLY A 91 13.93 -5.20 -1.22
N ASP A 92 13.54 -5.89 -0.16
CA ASP A 92 13.94 -7.28 0.09
C ASP A 92 13.08 -8.24 -0.73
N THR A 93 13.50 -8.50 -1.97
CA THR A 93 12.78 -9.35 -2.92
C THR A 93 12.74 -10.83 -2.54
N LYS A 94 13.53 -11.24 -1.56
CA LYS A 94 13.50 -12.61 -1.03
C LYS A 94 12.32 -12.83 -0.07
N ARG A 95 11.91 -11.79 0.64
CA ARG A 95 10.84 -11.87 1.64
C ARG A 95 9.53 -11.28 1.17
N VAL A 96 9.56 -10.22 0.36
CA VAL A 96 8.36 -9.55 -0.11
C VAL A 96 8.47 -9.24 -1.60
N ARG A 97 7.39 -9.49 -2.32
CA ARG A 97 7.28 -9.14 -3.74
C ARG A 97 6.01 -8.33 -3.97
N TRP A 98 6.17 -7.21 -4.66
CA TRP A 98 5.12 -6.23 -4.85
C TRP A 98 4.57 -6.29 -6.27
N THR A 99 3.25 -6.21 -6.40
CA THR A 99 2.55 -6.06 -7.67
C THR A 99 1.60 -4.89 -7.55
N TYR A 100 1.54 -4.06 -8.58
CA TYR A 100 0.75 -2.83 -8.57
C TYR A 100 -0.36 -2.92 -9.60
N LYS A 101 -1.57 -2.62 -9.15
CA LYS A 101 -2.77 -2.61 -9.99
C LYS A 101 -3.59 -1.35 -9.71
N GLN A 102 -4.56 -1.11 -10.56
CA GLN A 102 -5.53 -0.05 -10.32
C GLN A 102 -6.90 -0.48 -10.78
N ARG A 103 -7.91 0.05 -10.10
CA ARG A 103 -9.30 -0.20 -10.40
C ARG A 103 -10.04 1.15 -10.37
N LYS A 104 -10.92 1.37 -11.35
CA LYS A 104 -11.73 2.58 -11.38
C LYS A 104 -12.77 2.53 -10.26
N GLY A 105 -12.79 3.59 -9.44
CA GLY A 105 -13.79 3.79 -8.40
C GLY A 105 -14.91 4.68 -8.86
N MET A 106 -15.90 4.85 -8.00
CA MET A 106 -16.97 5.83 -8.19
C MET A 106 -16.40 7.24 -8.02
N PRO A 107 -17.11 8.29 -8.51
CA PRO A 107 -16.66 9.67 -8.24
C PRO A 107 -16.49 9.91 -6.74
N GLY A 108 -15.32 10.44 -6.36
CA GLY A 108 -14.96 10.66 -4.95
C GLY A 108 -14.52 9.44 -4.16
N GLU A 109 -14.52 8.26 -4.75
CA GLU A 109 -14.02 7.05 -4.10
C GLU A 109 -12.50 6.95 -4.27
N TYR A 110 -11.78 6.99 -3.15
CA TYR A 110 -10.32 6.83 -3.12
C TYR A 110 -9.96 5.82 -2.04
N ALA A 111 -9.21 4.81 -2.41
CA ALA A 111 -8.72 3.81 -1.46
C ALA A 111 -7.51 3.07 -2.04
N VAL A 112 -6.85 2.30 -1.19
CA VAL A 112 -5.86 1.31 -1.59
C VAL A 112 -6.25 -0.02 -0.96
N GLU A 113 -6.24 -1.06 -1.75
CA GLU A 113 -6.46 -2.42 -1.27
C GLU A 113 -5.14 -3.19 -1.36
N ALA A 114 -4.76 -3.82 -0.26
CA ALA A 114 -3.59 -4.69 -0.23
C ALA A 114 -4.04 -6.14 -0.07
N VAL A 115 -3.59 -7.00 -0.96
CA VAL A 115 -3.81 -8.44 -0.86
C VAL A 115 -2.48 -9.09 -0.55
N PHE A 116 -2.41 -9.78 0.58
CA PHE A 116 -1.23 -10.50 1.06
C PHE A 116 -1.43 -11.97 0.78
N LYS A 117 -0.59 -12.55 -0.06
CA LYS A 117 -0.66 -13.96 -0.42
C LYS A 117 0.64 -14.65 -0.05
N CYS A 118 0.54 -15.71 0.73
CA CYS A 118 1.68 -16.54 1.07
C CYS A 118 1.27 -18.01 1.11
N LYS A 119 2.24 -18.91 1.00
CA LYS A 119 1.99 -20.33 1.19
C LYS A 119 1.73 -20.57 2.67
N GLY A 120 0.80 -21.46 2.99
CA GLY A 120 0.60 -21.91 4.36
C GLY A 120 1.82 -22.65 4.87
N ALA A 121 1.92 -22.75 6.18
CA ALA A 121 2.98 -23.49 6.82
C ALA A 121 2.92 -24.98 6.46
#